data_b2a85f5a21cdf96061cd9ea757540789
#
_entry.id   b2a85f5a21cdf96061cd9ea757540789
#
_cell.length_a   1.000
_cell.length_b   1.000
_cell.length_c   1.000
_cell.angle_alpha   90.00
_cell.angle_beta   90.00
_cell.angle_gamma   90.00
#
_symmetry.space_group_name_H-M   'P 1'
#
loop_
_entity.id
_entity.type
_entity.pdbx_description
1 polymer ?
#
loop_
_entity_poly.entity_id
_entity_poly.type
_entity_poly.pdbx_seq_one_letter_code
_entity_poly.pdbx_strand_id
1 'polypeptide(L)'
;MVAKNSTTRFSSRVDDYIKYRPHYPVDIIDLLAEKCGLTPEGVVADIGSGTGILTKMFLEHGNSVAGVEPNRDMREAGEHYLAEFARFTSVEGTSEATRLPAHSMDFVLAGQAFHWFDQSKTRTEFQRILKEAGWVVLVWNDRRTDTTPFLRAYEALLQEFGTDYNEINHKNVQDKAVFAAFFGAPPREAAFDNVQRFDLDGLLGRLNSSSYVPGRDDPRHAAMARRAQEIFIAHQKSGTVAFEYDTRVFYGGME
;
A
#
# COMPACT_ATOMS: atom_id res chain seq x y z
N MET A 1 13.19 -13.57 16.28
CA MET A 1 12.38 -12.56 15.56
C MET A 1 13.32 -11.81 14.65
N VAL A 2 13.24 -12.03 13.33
CA VAL A 2 13.99 -11.24 12.34
C VAL A 2 13.40 -9.84 12.39
N ALA A 3 14.22 -8.83 12.69
CA ALA A 3 13.79 -7.43 12.70
C ALA A 3 13.21 -7.10 11.31
N LYS A 4 11.93 -6.75 11.26
CA LYS A 4 11.26 -6.29 10.05
C LYS A 4 11.87 -4.93 9.66
N ASN A 5 12.91 -4.93 8.83
CA ASN A 5 13.62 -3.71 8.46
C ASN A 5 12.93 -3.04 7.26
N SER A 6 11.73 -2.45 7.49
CA SER A 6 10.97 -1.73 6.47
C SER A 6 11.72 -0.51 5.93
N THR A 7 12.60 0.09 6.76
CA THR A 7 13.29 1.35 6.44
C THR A 7 14.35 1.25 5.35
N THR A 8 14.81 0.05 4.97
CA THR A 8 15.83 -0.13 3.90
C THR A 8 15.40 -1.09 2.80
N ARG A 9 14.29 -1.80 2.99
CA ARG A 9 13.86 -2.91 2.12
C ARG A 9 13.51 -2.49 0.69
N PHE A 10 13.06 -1.26 0.50
CA PHE A 10 12.51 -0.77 -0.77
C PHE A 10 13.44 0.15 -1.55
N SER A 11 14.53 0.62 -0.95
CA SER A 11 15.43 1.64 -1.53
C SER A 11 15.96 1.31 -2.94
N SER A 12 16.26 0.05 -3.23
CA SER A 12 16.80 -0.37 -4.54
C SER A 12 15.74 -0.57 -5.64
N ARG A 13 14.44 -0.34 -5.36
CA ARG A 13 13.31 -0.68 -6.25
C ARG A 13 12.29 0.45 -6.39
N VAL A 14 12.65 1.65 -6.00
CA VAL A 14 11.72 2.79 -5.89
C VAL A 14 11.08 3.15 -7.23
N ASP A 15 11.85 3.21 -8.32
CA ASP A 15 11.33 3.56 -9.66
C ASP A 15 10.31 2.52 -10.17
N ASP A 16 10.65 1.22 -10.02
CA ASP A 16 9.74 0.14 -10.37
C ASP A 16 8.49 0.13 -9.46
N TYR A 17 8.64 0.59 -8.21
CA TYR A 17 7.54 0.67 -7.25
C TYR A 17 6.47 1.68 -7.71
N ILE A 18 6.85 2.91 -8.01
CA ILE A 18 5.90 3.95 -8.46
C ILE A 18 5.19 3.52 -9.74
N LYS A 19 5.95 2.96 -10.69
CA LYS A 19 5.43 2.66 -12.03
C LYS A 19 4.52 1.45 -12.09
N TYR A 20 4.75 0.43 -11.25
CA TYR A 20 4.13 -0.88 -11.43
C TYR A 20 3.29 -1.36 -10.23
N ARG A 21 3.30 -0.64 -9.10
CA ARG A 21 2.40 -1.00 -7.99
C ARG A 21 0.96 -0.59 -8.28
N PRO A 22 -0.03 -1.36 -7.75
CA PRO A 22 -1.44 -1.03 -7.98
C PRO A 22 -1.79 0.31 -7.34
N HIS A 23 -2.47 1.14 -8.13
CA HIS A 23 -3.20 2.29 -7.60
C HIS A 23 -4.44 1.80 -6.85
N TYR A 24 -5.13 2.71 -6.18
CA TYR A 24 -6.34 2.43 -5.45
C TYR A 24 -7.57 2.87 -6.25
N PRO A 25 -8.71 2.14 -6.18
CA PRO A 25 -9.97 2.54 -6.81
C PRO A 25 -10.47 3.88 -6.25
N VAL A 26 -10.95 4.75 -7.14
CA VAL A 26 -11.53 6.04 -6.75
C VAL A 26 -12.77 5.89 -5.87
N ASP A 27 -13.45 4.75 -5.97
CA ASP A 27 -14.60 4.36 -5.14
C ASP A 27 -14.31 4.47 -3.63
N ILE A 28 -13.05 4.47 -3.20
CA ILE A 28 -12.66 4.74 -1.81
C ILE A 28 -13.01 6.17 -1.41
N ILE A 29 -12.81 7.14 -2.29
CA ILE A 29 -13.18 8.54 -2.04
C ILE A 29 -14.69 8.65 -1.88
N ASP A 30 -15.46 8.03 -2.77
CA ASP A 30 -16.93 8.04 -2.71
C ASP A 30 -17.45 7.38 -1.42
N LEU A 31 -16.86 6.24 -1.04
CA LEU A 31 -17.15 5.57 0.23
C LEU A 31 -16.92 6.50 1.43
N LEU A 32 -15.75 7.13 1.48
CA LEU A 32 -15.38 7.99 2.62
C LEU A 32 -16.21 9.29 2.65
N ALA A 33 -16.57 9.84 1.48
CA ALA A 33 -17.47 10.97 1.41
C ALA A 33 -18.86 10.62 1.94
N GLU A 34 -19.43 9.49 1.53
CA GLU A 34 -20.77 9.06 1.95
C GLU A 34 -20.82 8.62 3.43
N LYS A 35 -19.81 7.85 3.88
CA LYS A 35 -19.87 7.17 5.20
C LYS A 35 -19.13 7.90 6.31
N CYS A 36 -18.16 8.76 5.97
CA CYS A 36 -17.27 9.42 6.93
C CYS A 36 -17.25 10.94 6.79
N GLY A 37 -17.98 11.51 5.80
CA GLY A 37 -18.04 12.95 5.58
C GLY A 37 -16.75 13.54 5.01
N LEU A 38 -15.98 12.77 4.24
CA LEU A 38 -14.80 13.29 3.54
C LEU A 38 -15.23 14.40 2.56
N THR A 39 -14.59 15.56 2.69
CA THR A 39 -14.71 16.67 1.73
C THR A 39 -13.32 17.13 1.27
N PRO A 40 -13.19 17.89 0.18
CA PRO A 40 -11.89 18.41 -0.30
C PRO A 40 -11.14 19.28 0.72
N GLU A 41 -11.85 19.85 1.70
CA GLU A 41 -11.29 20.66 2.79
C GLU A 41 -10.71 19.82 3.94
N GLY A 42 -11.05 18.53 4.00
CA GLY A 42 -10.56 17.60 5.03
C GLY A 42 -9.03 17.48 5.00
N VAL A 43 -8.42 17.49 6.18
CA VAL A 43 -6.97 17.36 6.36
C VAL A 43 -6.63 15.88 6.60
N VAL A 44 -5.73 15.36 5.81
CA VAL A 44 -5.43 13.92 5.75
C VAL A 44 -3.96 13.67 6.12
N ALA A 45 -3.69 12.64 6.91
CA ALA A 45 -2.36 12.08 7.11
C ALA A 45 -2.29 10.69 6.48
N ASP A 46 -1.30 10.43 5.62
CA ASP A 46 -0.99 9.11 5.05
C ASP A 46 0.26 8.57 5.74
N ILE A 47 0.10 7.54 6.58
CA ILE A 47 1.15 7.02 7.45
C ILE A 47 1.79 5.76 6.86
N GLY A 48 3.11 5.80 6.67
CA GLY A 48 3.83 4.87 5.82
C GLY A 48 3.50 5.14 4.35
N SER A 49 3.49 6.43 3.98
CA SER A 49 3.05 6.90 2.65
C SER A 49 3.89 6.35 1.49
N GLY A 50 5.10 5.85 1.78
CA GLY A 50 5.99 5.32 0.78
C GLY A 50 6.30 6.34 -0.32
N THR A 51 6.01 5.96 -1.56
CA THR A 51 6.17 6.84 -2.73
C THR A 51 4.93 7.69 -3.02
N GLY A 52 3.90 7.67 -2.15
CA GLY A 52 2.74 8.56 -2.26
C GLY A 52 1.60 8.09 -3.18
N ILE A 53 1.50 6.80 -3.50
CA ILE A 53 0.43 6.28 -4.39
C ILE A 53 -0.96 6.54 -3.79
N LEU A 54 -1.15 6.27 -2.49
CA LEU A 54 -2.42 6.55 -1.81
C LEU A 54 -2.60 8.05 -1.58
N THR A 55 -1.54 8.73 -1.15
CA THR A 55 -1.48 10.18 -0.97
C THR A 55 -2.02 10.93 -2.20
N LYS A 56 -1.57 10.54 -3.41
CA LYS A 56 -1.96 11.19 -4.67
C LYS A 56 -3.47 11.19 -4.88
N MET A 57 -4.16 10.09 -4.58
CA MET A 57 -5.62 9.99 -4.75
C MET A 57 -6.37 11.05 -3.93
N PHE A 58 -5.93 11.32 -2.70
CA PHE A 58 -6.54 12.35 -1.85
C PHE A 58 -6.14 13.77 -2.26
N LEU A 59 -4.92 13.96 -2.77
CA LEU A 59 -4.50 15.25 -3.36
C LEU A 59 -5.31 15.58 -4.61
N GLU A 60 -5.55 14.60 -5.49
CA GLU A 60 -6.41 14.74 -6.68
C GLU A 60 -7.88 15.04 -6.31
N HIS A 61 -8.37 14.52 -5.18
CA HIS A 61 -9.68 14.89 -4.64
C HIS A 61 -9.72 16.32 -4.10
N GLY A 62 -8.57 16.94 -3.80
CA GLY A 62 -8.45 18.33 -3.33
C GLY A 62 -8.05 18.46 -1.86
N ASN A 63 -7.79 17.37 -1.16
CA ASN A 63 -7.39 17.40 0.23
C ASN A 63 -5.98 17.99 0.44
N SER A 64 -5.72 18.52 1.61
CA SER A 64 -4.37 18.73 2.11
C SER A 64 -3.87 17.42 2.72
N VAL A 65 -2.72 16.91 2.28
CA VAL A 65 -2.19 15.62 2.73
C VAL A 65 -0.79 15.73 3.29
N ALA A 66 -0.59 15.25 4.52
CA ALA A 66 0.72 15.02 5.11
C ALA A 66 1.12 13.55 4.91
N GLY A 67 2.12 13.28 4.06
CA GLY A 67 2.71 11.96 3.88
C GLY A 67 3.83 11.74 4.89
N VAL A 68 3.66 10.79 5.81
CA VAL A 68 4.64 10.44 6.84
C VAL A 68 5.36 9.15 6.44
N GLU A 69 6.68 9.24 6.18
CA GLU A 69 7.50 8.11 5.72
C GLU A 69 8.89 8.13 6.36
N PRO A 70 9.29 7.06 7.09
CA PRO A 70 10.61 6.98 7.70
C PRO A 70 11.74 6.63 6.71
N ASN A 71 11.44 5.90 5.62
CA ASN A 71 12.44 5.54 4.62
C ASN A 71 12.75 6.75 3.73
N ARG A 72 14.00 7.21 3.76
CA ARG A 72 14.45 8.40 3.04
C ARG A 72 14.24 8.26 1.52
N ASP A 73 14.64 7.13 0.93
CA ASP A 73 14.60 6.95 -0.53
C ASP A 73 13.14 6.93 -1.03
N MET A 74 12.23 6.27 -0.28
CA MET A 74 10.81 6.27 -0.57
C MET A 74 10.20 7.66 -0.42
N ARG A 75 10.59 8.40 0.62
CA ARG A 75 10.09 9.75 0.88
C ARG A 75 10.54 10.74 -0.20
N GLU A 76 11.83 10.75 -0.55
CA GLU A 76 12.37 11.62 -1.62
C GLU A 76 11.71 11.31 -2.98
N ALA A 77 11.45 10.04 -3.28
CA ALA A 77 10.71 9.65 -4.47
C ALA A 77 9.25 10.12 -4.44
N GLY A 78 8.59 10.06 -3.27
CA GLY A 78 7.25 10.60 -3.05
C GLY A 78 7.21 12.12 -3.23
N GLU A 79 8.19 12.85 -2.70
CA GLU A 79 8.33 14.29 -2.90
C GLU A 79 8.46 14.66 -4.39
N HIS A 80 9.24 13.88 -5.14
CA HIS A 80 9.37 14.08 -6.57
C HIS A 80 8.07 13.73 -7.32
N TYR A 81 7.45 12.60 -7.00
CA TYR A 81 6.22 12.13 -7.63
C TYR A 81 5.03 13.06 -7.40
N LEU A 82 4.99 13.73 -6.24
CA LEU A 82 3.90 14.62 -5.82
C LEU A 82 4.26 16.12 -5.92
N ALA A 83 5.36 16.47 -6.57
CA ALA A 83 5.89 17.84 -6.62
C ALA A 83 4.91 18.89 -7.19
N GLU A 84 3.97 18.46 -8.04
CA GLU A 84 2.95 19.33 -8.62
C GLU A 84 1.81 19.71 -7.65
N PHE A 85 1.65 18.97 -6.54
CA PHE A 85 0.56 19.19 -5.59
C PHE A 85 0.96 20.16 -4.47
N ALA A 86 0.55 21.41 -4.55
CA ALA A 86 0.86 22.43 -3.54
C ALA A 86 0.29 22.13 -2.13
N ARG A 87 -0.68 21.20 -2.03
CA ARG A 87 -1.30 20.77 -0.76
C ARG A 87 -0.64 19.51 -0.17
N PHE A 88 0.48 19.06 -0.74
CA PHE A 88 1.28 17.96 -0.19
C PHE A 88 2.32 18.48 0.80
N THR A 89 2.45 17.80 1.93
CA THR A 89 3.52 18.03 2.91
C THR A 89 4.23 16.71 3.19
N SER A 90 5.52 16.64 2.92
CA SER A 90 6.36 15.49 3.26
C SER A 90 6.86 15.60 4.70
N VAL A 91 6.75 14.51 5.46
CA VAL A 91 7.17 14.46 6.87
C VAL A 91 8.02 13.20 7.10
N GLU A 92 9.24 13.41 7.62
CA GLU A 92 10.04 12.32 8.15
C GLU A 92 9.51 11.91 9.51
N GLY A 93 8.92 10.72 9.60
CA GLY A 93 8.32 10.21 10.85
C GLY A 93 7.98 8.73 10.74
N THR A 94 7.61 8.15 11.87
CA THR A 94 7.10 6.77 11.95
C THR A 94 5.63 6.77 12.36
N SER A 95 4.97 5.62 12.30
CA SER A 95 3.58 5.50 12.78
C SER A 95 3.44 5.75 14.27
N GLU A 96 4.51 5.54 15.04
CA GLU A 96 4.57 5.72 16.50
C GLU A 96 4.96 7.16 16.91
N ALA A 97 5.50 7.93 15.96
CA ALA A 97 5.98 9.31 16.16
C ALA A 97 5.90 10.09 14.84
N THR A 98 4.69 10.50 14.47
CA THR A 98 4.39 11.15 13.18
C THR A 98 4.95 12.55 13.04
N ARG A 99 5.26 13.22 14.14
CA ARG A 99 5.63 14.66 14.23
C ARG A 99 4.53 15.62 13.80
N LEU A 100 3.31 15.12 13.57
CA LEU A 100 2.16 15.95 13.25
C LEU A 100 1.58 16.60 14.51
N PRO A 101 0.93 17.77 14.40
CA PRO A 101 0.27 18.42 15.54
C PRO A 101 -0.86 17.56 16.12
N ALA A 102 -1.12 17.70 17.43
CA ALA A 102 -2.27 17.06 18.05
C ALA A 102 -3.59 17.61 17.49
N HIS A 103 -4.61 16.75 17.39
CA HIS A 103 -5.98 17.10 16.99
C HIS A 103 -6.07 17.91 15.70
N SER A 104 -5.24 17.56 14.71
CA SER A 104 -5.12 18.30 13.46
C SER A 104 -5.61 17.55 12.21
N MET A 105 -5.79 16.23 12.29
CA MET A 105 -6.16 15.39 11.16
C MET A 105 -7.63 14.99 11.22
N ASP A 106 -8.34 15.15 10.10
CA ASP A 106 -9.69 14.63 9.91
C ASP A 106 -9.65 13.15 9.57
N PHE A 107 -8.63 12.73 8.79
CA PHE A 107 -8.41 11.35 8.39
C PHE A 107 -6.94 10.94 8.59
N VAL A 108 -6.75 9.73 9.12
CA VAL A 108 -5.45 9.07 9.17
C VAL A 108 -5.52 7.79 8.35
N LEU A 109 -4.73 7.73 7.28
CA LEU A 109 -4.69 6.62 6.33
C LEU A 109 -3.45 5.76 6.56
N ALA A 110 -3.54 4.47 6.19
CA ALA A 110 -2.38 3.61 5.99
C ALA A 110 -2.65 2.64 4.84
N GLY A 111 -1.97 2.84 3.70
CA GLY A 111 -2.05 1.97 2.53
C GLY A 111 -0.92 0.95 2.52
N GLN A 112 -1.22 -0.36 2.60
CA GLN A 112 -0.22 -1.44 2.57
C GLN A 112 0.86 -1.34 3.67
N ALA A 113 0.66 -0.57 4.76
CA ALA A 113 1.70 -0.23 5.71
C ALA A 113 1.47 -0.78 7.12
N PHE A 114 0.23 -0.93 7.56
CA PHE A 114 -0.14 -1.24 8.93
C PHE A 114 0.54 -2.50 9.52
N HIS A 115 0.85 -3.50 8.71
CA HIS A 115 1.55 -4.70 9.14
C HIS A 115 3.01 -4.49 9.59
N TRP A 116 3.56 -3.30 9.34
CA TRP A 116 4.89 -2.88 9.81
C TRP A 116 4.86 -2.17 11.16
N PHE A 117 3.69 -1.70 11.60
CA PHE A 117 3.53 -0.81 12.74
C PHE A 117 3.59 -1.55 14.09
N ASP A 118 4.13 -0.90 15.11
CA ASP A 118 3.86 -1.24 16.51
C ASP A 118 2.44 -0.75 16.83
N GLN A 119 1.48 -1.66 16.79
CA GLN A 119 0.05 -1.34 16.86
C GLN A 119 -0.32 -0.57 18.13
N SER A 120 0.28 -0.91 19.28
CA SER A 120 -0.03 -0.25 20.56
C SER A 120 0.42 1.22 20.57
N LYS A 121 1.68 1.47 20.16
CA LYS A 121 2.21 2.83 20.09
C LYS A 121 1.56 3.65 18.99
N THR A 122 1.34 3.02 17.83
CA THR A 122 0.65 3.65 16.69
C THR A 122 -0.76 4.07 17.07
N ARG A 123 -1.51 3.24 17.83
CA ARG A 123 -2.85 3.58 18.31
C ARG A 123 -2.81 4.87 19.14
N THR A 124 -1.89 4.97 20.07
CA THR A 124 -1.72 6.18 20.92
C THR A 124 -1.40 7.41 20.07
N GLU A 125 -0.52 7.28 19.08
CA GLU A 125 -0.15 8.38 18.20
C GLU A 125 -1.30 8.80 17.28
N PHE A 126 -2.05 7.84 16.72
CA PHE A 126 -3.22 8.15 15.89
C PHE A 126 -4.31 8.87 16.70
N GLN A 127 -4.58 8.43 17.93
CA GLN A 127 -5.49 9.14 18.85
C GLN A 127 -5.02 10.57 19.15
N ARG A 128 -3.70 10.79 19.27
CA ARG A 128 -3.14 12.12 19.52
C ARG A 128 -3.32 13.09 18.36
N ILE A 129 -3.13 12.62 17.10
CA ILE A 129 -3.18 13.50 15.91
C ILE A 129 -4.59 13.67 15.35
N LEU A 130 -5.50 12.71 15.56
CA LEU A 130 -6.87 12.79 15.11
C LEU A 130 -7.65 13.88 15.85
N LYS A 131 -8.53 14.57 15.12
CA LYS A 131 -9.61 15.37 15.70
C LYS A 131 -10.64 14.45 16.39
N GLU A 132 -11.48 15.00 17.26
CA GLU A 132 -12.48 14.24 18.03
C GLU A 132 -13.39 13.35 17.18
N ALA A 133 -13.81 13.83 16.00
CA ALA A 133 -14.63 13.07 15.05
C ALA A 133 -13.82 12.50 13.87
N GLY A 134 -12.51 12.34 14.04
CA GLY A 134 -11.61 11.89 12.97
C GLY A 134 -11.71 10.39 12.70
N TRP A 135 -11.30 9.99 11.50
CA TRP A 135 -11.40 8.63 10.99
C TRP A 135 -10.01 8.02 10.72
N VAL A 136 -9.88 6.75 11.06
CA VAL A 136 -8.76 5.92 10.59
C VAL A 136 -9.24 5.06 9.43
N VAL A 137 -8.41 4.96 8.38
CA VAL A 137 -8.68 4.18 7.18
C VAL A 137 -7.47 3.33 6.84
N LEU A 138 -7.60 2.02 6.91
CA LEU A 138 -6.57 1.07 6.53
C LEU A 138 -6.93 0.43 5.20
N VAL A 139 -6.00 0.41 4.23
CA VAL A 139 -6.28 -0.03 2.87
C VAL A 139 -5.26 -1.07 2.40
N TRP A 140 -5.75 -2.15 1.79
CA TRP A 140 -4.92 -3.15 1.11
C TRP A 140 -5.43 -3.47 -0.29
N ASN A 141 -4.50 -3.63 -1.22
CA ASN A 141 -4.72 -4.29 -2.50
C ASN A 141 -4.31 -5.76 -2.36
N ASP A 142 -5.25 -6.63 -2.06
CA ASP A 142 -5.03 -8.07 -1.93
C ASP A 142 -5.08 -8.72 -3.30
N ARG A 143 -3.92 -9.13 -3.83
CA ARG A 143 -3.87 -9.79 -5.14
C ARG A 143 -4.60 -11.13 -5.09
N ARG A 144 -5.53 -11.34 -6.05
CA ARG A 144 -6.15 -12.65 -6.28
C ARG A 144 -5.10 -13.61 -6.84
N THR A 145 -5.09 -14.85 -6.38
CA THR A 145 -4.02 -15.79 -6.70
C THR A 145 -4.46 -16.94 -7.59
N ASP A 146 -5.77 -17.22 -7.69
CA ASP A 146 -6.33 -18.43 -8.27
C ASP A 146 -7.52 -18.21 -9.22
N THR A 147 -8.01 -16.97 -9.39
CA THR A 147 -9.18 -16.67 -10.20
C THR A 147 -8.96 -16.91 -11.70
N THR A 148 -7.73 -16.79 -12.18
CA THR A 148 -7.37 -17.03 -13.59
C THR A 148 -6.19 -17.99 -13.74
N PRO A 149 -6.02 -18.67 -14.90
CA PRO A 149 -4.83 -19.48 -15.17
C PRO A 149 -3.51 -18.67 -15.05
N PHE A 150 -3.52 -17.42 -15.50
CA PHE A 150 -2.37 -16.51 -15.34
C PHE A 150 -2.02 -16.29 -13.86
N LEU A 151 -3.00 -15.96 -13.02
CA LEU A 151 -2.76 -15.68 -11.60
C LEU A 151 -2.25 -16.91 -10.86
N ARG A 152 -2.75 -18.11 -11.18
CA ARG A 152 -2.22 -19.38 -10.63
C ARG A 152 -0.76 -19.61 -11.03
N ALA A 153 -0.43 -19.39 -12.31
CA ALA A 153 0.93 -19.56 -12.80
C ALA A 153 1.90 -18.52 -12.18
N TYR A 154 1.45 -17.28 -12.02
CA TYR A 154 2.22 -16.23 -11.37
C TYR A 154 2.41 -16.49 -9.87
N GLU A 155 1.40 -17.03 -9.19
CA GLU A 155 1.52 -17.45 -7.79
C GLU A 155 2.55 -18.58 -7.63
N ALA A 156 2.53 -19.59 -8.51
CA ALA A 156 3.53 -20.65 -8.52
C ALA A 156 4.96 -20.11 -8.74
N LEU A 157 5.13 -19.12 -9.63
CA LEU A 157 6.41 -18.42 -9.83
C LEU A 157 6.91 -17.78 -8.52
N LEU A 158 6.03 -17.10 -7.79
CA LEU A 158 6.41 -16.45 -6.52
C LEU A 158 6.76 -17.46 -5.43
N GLN A 159 6.10 -18.61 -5.40
CA GLN A 159 6.41 -19.70 -4.48
C GLN A 159 7.75 -20.36 -4.82
N GLU A 160 8.09 -20.49 -6.11
CA GLU A 160 9.34 -21.09 -6.58
C GLU A 160 10.57 -20.21 -6.32
N PHE A 161 10.45 -18.89 -6.61
CA PHE A 161 11.59 -17.96 -6.59
C PHE A 161 11.61 -17.04 -5.38
N GLY A 162 10.48 -16.90 -4.66
CA GLY A 162 10.38 -15.97 -3.53
C GLY A 162 11.38 -16.27 -2.41
N THR A 163 11.98 -15.24 -1.86
CA THR A 163 13.00 -15.35 -0.79
C THR A 163 12.36 -15.52 0.58
N ASP A 164 11.28 -14.79 0.84
CA ASP A 164 10.54 -14.76 2.10
C ASP A 164 9.03 -14.52 1.85
N TYR A 165 8.55 -14.94 0.68
CA TYR A 165 7.18 -14.69 0.21
C TYR A 165 6.11 -15.19 1.19
N ASN A 166 6.31 -16.41 1.75
CA ASN A 166 5.37 -17.02 2.69
C ASN A 166 5.38 -16.36 4.08
N GLU A 167 6.49 -15.71 4.46
CA GLU A 167 6.65 -15.06 5.77
C GLU A 167 6.04 -13.66 5.79
N ILE A 168 6.04 -12.97 4.63
CA ILE A 168 5.57 -11.57 4.47
C ILE A 168 4.10 -11.53 4.05
N ASN A 169 3.42 -12.65 4.02
CA ASN A 169 2.03 -12.67 3.63
C ASN A 169 1.17 -11.87 4.63
N HIS A 170 0.80 -10.62 4.23
CA HIS A 170 -0.01 -9.68 5.00
C HIS A 170 -1.42 -10.22 5.34
N LYS A 171 -1.87 -11.32 4.72
CA LYS A 171 -3.11 -12.01 5.11
C LYS A 171 -3.12 -12.42 6.59
N ASN A 172 -1.94 -12.61 7.20
CA ASN A 172 -1.81 -12.92 8.62
C ASN A 172 -2.08 -11.72 9.56
N VAL A 173 -2.15 -10.49 9.06
CA VAL A 173 -2.34 -9.27 9.87
C VAL A 173 -3.78 -8.75 9.77
N GLN A 174 -4.59 -9.29 8.87
CA GLN A 174 -6.01 -8.93 8.70
C GLN A 174 -6.91 -9.73 9.67
N ASP A 175 -6.42 -10.02 10.87
CA ASP A 175 -7.21 -10.62 11.93
C ASP A 175 -8.20 -9.58 12.47
N LYS A 176 -9.49 -9.94 12.46
CA LYS A 176 -10.56 -9.08 12.98
C LYS A 176 -10.36 -8.70 14.45
N ALA A 177 -9.74 -9.57 15.24
CA ALA A 177 -9.43 -9.28 16.64
C ALA A 177 -8.34 -8.21 16.76
N VAL A 178 -7.34 -8.24 15.89
CA VAL A 178 -6.27 -7.22 15.83
C VAL A 178 -6.85 -5.85 15.46
N PHE A 179 -7.73 -5.81 14.46
CA PHE A 179 -8.38 -4.56 14.08
C PHE A 179 -9.32 -4.04 15.17
N ALA A 180 -10.14 -4.90 15.78
CA ALA A 180 -11.00 -4.49 16.88
C ALA A 180 -10.21 -3.93 18.06
N ALA A 181 -9.07 -4.53 18.40
CA ALA A 181 -8.18 -4.01 19.45
C ALA A 181 -7.54 -2.67 19.06
N PHE A 182 -7.17 -2.50 17.79
CA PHE A 182 -6.57 -1.25 17.30
C PHE A 182 -7.56 -0.10 17.24
N PHE A 183 -8.77 -0.32 16.73
CA PHE A 183 -9.81 0.72 16.64
C PHE A 183 -10.52 0.98 17.99
N GLY A 184 -10.51 0.03 18.90
CA GLY A 184 -11.31 0.03 20.14
C GLY A 184 -12.68 -0.64 19.96
N ALA A 185 -13.16 -0.77 18.72
CA ALA A 185 -14.35 -1.47 18.29
C ALA A 185 -14.12 -2.12 16.92
N PRO A 186 -14.95 -3.08 16.47
CA PRO A 186 -14.84 -3.62 15.11
C PRO A 186 -14.98 -2.51 14.04
N PRO A 187 -14.01 -2.29 13.16
CA PRO A 187 -14.12 -1.31 12.09
C PRO A 187 -15.18 -1.73 11.07
N ARG A 188 -15.69 -0.77 10.33
CA ARG A 188 -16.47 -1.03 9.12
C ARG A 188 -15.54 -1.55 8.03
N GLU A 189 -16.07 -2.36 7.11
CA GLU A 189 -15.32 -2.97 6.03
C GLU A 189 -16.03 -2.72 4.70
N ALA A 190 -15.24 -2.43 3.66
CA ALA A 190 -15.67 -2.40 2.26
C ALA A 190 -14.61 -3.07 1.38
N ALA A 191 -15.04 -3.57 0.22
CA ALA A 191 -14.14 -4.16 -0.77
C ALA A 191 -14.51 -3.70 -2.16
N PHE A 192 -13.49 -3.44 -3.00
CA PHE A 192 -13.65 -3.00 -4.38
C PHE A 192 -12.80 -3.85 -5.30
N ASP A 193 -13.32 -4.16 -6.48
CA ASP A 193 -12.52 -4.75 -7.54
C ASP A 193 -11.44 -3.76 -8.02
N ASN A 194 -10.23 -4.27 -8.23
CA ASN A 194 -9.15 -3.50 -8.81
C ASN A 194 -8.37 -4.35 -9.82
N VAL A 195 -8.01 -3.78 -10.95
CA VAL A 195 -7.35 -4.51 -12.04
C VAL A 195 -6.21 -3.67 -12.64
N GLN A 196 -5.04 -4.29 -12.75
CA GLN A 196 -3.94 -3.77 -13.55
C GLN A 196 -3.70 -4.66 -14.77
N ARG A 197 -3.46 -4.04 -15.93
CA ARG A 197 -3.08 -4.75 -17.16
C ARG A 197 -1.65 -4.39 -17.53
N PHE A 198 -0.87 -5.40 -17.87
CA PHE A 198 0.53 -5.24 -18.24
C PHE A 198 0.84 -5.98 -19.53
N ASP A 199 1.64 -5.35 -20.37
CA ASP A 199 2.45 -6.01 -21.37
C ASP A 199 3.62 -6.78 -20.70
N LEU A 200 4.51 -7.33 -21.48
CA LEU A 200 5.65 -8.10 -20.95
C LEU A 200 6.57 -7.25 -20.08
N ASP A 201 6.90 -6.04 -20.53
CA ASP A 201 7.78 -5.13 -19.78
C ASP A 201 7.14 -4.69 -18.46
N GLY A 202 5.85 -4.41 -18.49
CA GLY A 202 5.06 -4.12 -17.29
C GLY A 202 4.99 -5.30 -16.31
N LEU A 203 4.82 -6.53 -16.80
CA LEU A 203 4.85 -7.74 -15.96
C LEU A 203 6.21 -7.91 -15.26
N LEU A 204 7.30 -7.75 -16.02
CA LEU A 204 8.66 -7.85 -15.46
C LEU A 204 8.94 -6.73 -14.46
N GLY A 205 8.52 -5.50 -14.76
CA GLY A 205 8.62 -4.37 -13.84
C GLY A 205 7.80 -4.60 -12.55
N ARG A 206 6.56 -5.09 -12.69
CA ARG A 206 5.71 -5.45 -11.54
C ARG A 206 6.35 -6.55 -10.68
N LEU A 207 6.96 -7.56 -11.29
CA LEU A 207 7.69 -8.62 -10.60
C LEU A 207 8.88 -8.03 -9.83
N ASN A 208 9.72 -7.22 -10.49
CA ASN A 208 10.92 -6.60 -9.92
C ASN A 208 10.59 -5.60 -8.79
N SER A 209 9.42 -4.96 -8.81
CA SER A 209 8.97 -4.07 -7.73
C SER A 209 8.68 -4.80 -6.41
N SER A 210 8.62 -6.14 -6.44
CA SER A 210 8.29 -6.95 -5.25
C SER A 210 9.54 -7.22 -4.41
N SER A 211 9.48 -6.86 -3.12
CA SER A 211 10.62 -6.97 -2.20
C SER A 211 10.98 -8.42 -1.81
N TYR A 212 10.09 -9.34 -2.08
CA TYR A 212 10.19 -10.76 -1.74
C TYR A 212 10.65 -11.64 -2.91
N VAL A 213 11.18 -11.06 -3.99
CA VAL A 213 11.77 -11.81 -5.10
C VAL A 213 13.27 -11.51 -5.23
N PRO A 214 14.06 -12.38 -5.88
CA PRO A 214 15.46 -12.14 -6.17
C PRO A 214 15.71 -10.79 -6.81
N GLY A 215 16.67 -10.02 -6.29
CA GLY A 215 17.14 -8.77 -6.89
C GLY A 215 17.89 -9.00 -8.20
N ARG A 216 18.15 -7.93 -8.96
CA ARG A 216 18.83 -8.02 -10.28
C ARG A 216 20.23 -8.63 -10.19
N ASP A 217 20.90 -8.51 -9.04
CA ASP A 217 22.24 -9.07 -8.78
C ASP A 217 22.20 -10.54 -8.27
N ASP A 218 21.00 -11.08 -7.98
CA ASP A 218 20.86 -12.47 -7.56
C ASP A 218 20.96 -13.41 -8.79
N PRO A 219 21.79 -14.48 -8.74
CA PRO A 219 21.91 -15.42 -9.86
C PRO A 219 20.60 -16.09 -10.28
N ARG A 220 19.60 -16.16 -9.40
CA ARG A 220 18.27 -16.71 -9.70
C ARG A 220 17.39 -15.75 -10.51
N HIS A 221 17.71 -14.44 -10.56
CA HIS A 221 16.90 -13.43 -11.22
C HIS A 221 16.65 -13.74 -12.70
N ALA A 222 17.70 -14.15 -13.45
CA ALA A 222 17.57 -14.45 -14.86
C ALA A 222 16.62 -15.64 -15.13
N ALA A 223 16.66 -16.67 -14.28
CA ALA A 223 15.74 -17.81 -14.37
C ALA A 223 14.30 -17.41 -14.06
N MET A 224 14.09 -16.60 -13.02
CA MET A 224 12.78 -16.04 -12.64
C MET A 224 12.19 -15.19 -13.78
N ALA A 225 12.97 -14.28 -14.36
CA ALA A 225 12.54 -13.42 -15.47
C ALA A 225 12.13 -14.22 -16.71
N ARG A 226 12.89 -15.26 -17.06
CA ARG A 226 12.57 -16.18 -18.15
C ARG A 226 11.26 -16.92 -17.89
N ARG A 227 11.08 -17.43 -16.67
CA ARG A 227 9.85 -18.12 -16.29
C ARG A 227 8.64 -17.18 -16.36
N ALA A 228 8.78 -15.92 -15.93
CA ALA A 228 7.72 -14.91 -16.05
C ALA A 228 7.37 -14.63 -17.53
N GLN A 229 8.36 -14.60 -18.43
CA GLN A 229 8.15 -14.44 -19.86
C GLN A 229 7.39 -15.64 -20.48
N GLU A 230 7.71 -16.87 -20.09
CA GLU A 230 6.98 -18.07 -20.52
C GLU A 230 5.51 -18.02 -20.07
N ILE A 231 5.27 -17.61 -18.82
CA ILE A 231 3.91 -17.41 -18.26
C ILE A 231 3.17 -16.34 -19.05
N PHE A 232 3.82 -15.22 -19.37
CA PHE A 232 3.22 -14.17 -20.19
C PHE A 232 2.78 -14.71 -21.56
N ILE A 233 3.69 -15.37 -22.27
CA ILE A 233 3.41 -15.94 -23.62
C ILE A 233 2.21 -16.91 -23.59
N ALA A 234 2.16 -17.76 -22.55
CA ALA A 234 1.10 -18.76 -22.42
C ALA A 234 -0.29 -18.18 -22.06
N HIS A 235 -0.34 -17.00 -21.41
CA HIS A 235 -1.58 -16.50 -20.81
C HIS A 235 -2.01 -15.10 -21.28
N GLN A 236 -1.19 -14.40 -22.07
CA GLN A 236 -1.55 -13.07 -22.55
C GLN A 236 -2.81 -13.11 -23.45
N LYS A 237 -3.61 -12.06 -23.38
CA LYS A 237 -4.74 -11.78 -24.26
C LYS A 237 -4.54 -10.39 -24.87
N SER A 238 -4.51 -10.32 -26.18
CA SER A 238 -4.26 -9.05 -26.91
C SER A 238 -3.02 -8.30 -26.42
N GLY A 239 -1.92 -9.04 -26.17
CA GLY A 239 -0.65 -8.48 -25.76
C GLY A 239 -0.54 -8.09 -24.27
N THR A 240 -1.52 -8.46 -23.44
CA THR A 240 -1.50 -8.13 -22.00
C THR A 240 -1.92 -9.29 -21.11
N VAL A 241 -1.49 -9.25 -19.85
CA VAL A 241 -1.99 -10.05 -18.72
C VAL A 241 -2.67 -9.15 -17.69
N ALA A 242 -3.62 -9.69 -16.94
CA ALA A 242 -4.36 -8.93 -15.94
C ALA A 242 -4.05 -9.44 -14.52
N PHE A 243 -3.62 -8.53 -13.66
CA PHE A 243 -3.62 -8.73 -12.21
C PHE A 243 -4.93 -8.25 -11.64
N GLU A 244 -5.61 -9.10 -10.90
CA GLU A 244 -6.85 -8.80 -10.21
C GLU A 244 -6.59 -8.69 -8.71
N TYR A 245 -7.22 -7.70 -8.07
CA TYR A 245 -7.09 -7.44 -6.63
C TYR A 245 -8.48 -7.25 -6.02
N ASP A 246 -8.58 -7.61 -4.75
CA ASP A 246 -9.59 -7.10 -3.84
C ASP A 246 -8.98 -5.93 -3.09
N THR A 247 -9.42 -4.70 -3.36
CA THR A 247 -9.02 -3.55 -2.56
C THR A 247 -9.91 -3.49 -1.33
N ARG A 248 -9.36 -3.89 -0.18
CA ARG A 248 -10.09 -3.93 1.10
C ARG A 248 -9.82 -2.66 1.89
N VAL A 249 -10.89 -2.09 2.42
CA VAL A 249 -10.88 -0.86 3.20
C VAL A 249 -11.50 -1.13 4.56
N PHE A 250 -10.74 -0.89 5.63
CA PHE A 250 -11.22 -0.96 7.01
C PHE A 250 -11.21 0.45 7.59
N TYR A 251 -12.35 0.92 8.11
CA TYR A 251 -12.48 2.29 8.55
C TYR A 251 -13.35 2.43 9.80
N GLY A 252 -12.97 3.37 10.66
CA GLY A 252 -13.66 3.64 11.93
C GLY A 252 -13.09 4.85 12.64
N GLY A 253 -13.81 5.34 13.65
CA GLY A 253 -13.23 6.22 14.67
C GLY A 253 -12.29 5.44 15.59
N MET A 254 -11.58 6.13 16.48
CA MET A 254 -10.77 5.51 17.53
C MET A 254 -11.43 5.78 18.89
N GLU A 255 -11.97 4.74 19.52
CA GLU A 255 -12.54 4.79 20.87
C GLU A 255 -11.46 4.64 21.96
#